data_60f1dd9a35d4817d9c8c0ac1a658e7fa
#
_entry.id   60f1dd9a35d4817d9c8c0ac1a658e7fa
#
_cell.length_a   1.000
_cell.length_b   1.000
_cell.length_c   1.000
_cell.angle_alpha   90.00
_cell.angle_beta   90.00
_cell.angle_gamma   90.00
#
_symmetry.space_group_name_H-M   'P 1'
#
loop_
_entity.id
_entity.type
_entity.pdbx_description
1 polymer ?
#
loop_
_entity_poly.entity_id
_entity_poly.type
_entity_poly.pdbx_seq_one_letter_code
_entity_poly.pdbx_strand_id
1 'polypeptide(L)'
;LTRIEWPGKPGASAPVRPLTAAEQRRFDAGLRIYQSLCAACHQPDGRGQDGIAATLLGARWATAAADVPVRILLSGKEGRVGLMPPLGSSLTDEQIAAVLTYIRRDWGQTASPVSAGTVKATRALIAGRSRPWTDSELTALVNGRK
;
A
#
# COMPACT_ATOMS: atom_id res chain seq x y z
N LEU A 1 -4.18 -6.98 37.52
CA LEU A 1 -4.00 -5.55 37.25
C LEU A 1 -3.98 -5.29 35.75
N THR A 2 -4.83 -4.38 35.34
CA THR A 2 -4.87 -3.98 33.94
C THR A 2 -3.62 -3.18 33.61
N ARG A 3 -2.93 -3.57 32.56
CA ARG A 3 -1.77 -2.83 32.12
C ARG A 3 -2.22 -1.54 31.42
N ILE A 4 -1.70 -0.41 31.90
CA ILE A 4 -2.04 0.89 31.33
C ILE A 4 -0.97 1.27 30.30
N GLU A 5 -1.42 1.54 29.08
CA GLU A 5 -0.58 2.08 28.02
C GLU A 5 -0.88 3.58 27.88
N TRP A 6 0.15 4.39 27.80
CA TRP A 6 0.00 5.84 27.60
C TRP A 6 1.05 6.37 26.62
N PRO A 7 0.76 7.49 25.96
CA PRO A 7 1.75 8.13 25.10
C PRO A 7 3.05 8.43 25.86
N GLY A 8 4.16 8.14 25.24
CA GLY A 8 5.47 8.37 25.85
C GLY A 8 5.99 7.23 26.71
N LYS A 9 5.18 6.21 26.99
CA LYS A 9 5.67 5.02 27.69
C LYS A 9 6.63 4.26 26.79
N PRO A 10 7.82 3.85 27.30
CA PRO A 10 8.74 3.04 26.50
C PRO A 10 8.05 1.79 25.97
N GLY A 11 8.15 1.55 24.67
CA GLY A 11 7.51 0.41 24.00
C GLY A 11 6.04 0.60 23.64
N ALA A 12 5.42 1.72 24.03
CA ALA A 12 4.04 2.00 23.64
C ALA A 12 3.96 2.43 22.18
N SER A 13 2.97 1.89 21.44
CA SER A 13 2.70 2.32 20.05
C SER A 13 1.97 3.66 20.07
N ALA A 14 2.26 4.51 19.08
CA ALA A 14 1.50 5.74 18.90
C ALA A 14 0.03 5.40 18.57
N PRO A 15 -0.95 6.17 19.08
CA PRO A 15 -2.35 5.95 18.70
C PRO A 15 -2.54 6.10 17.19
N VAL A 16 -3.33 5.19 16.61
CA VAL A 16 -3.68 5.26 15.19
C VAL A 16 -4.82 6.24 15.01
N ARG A 17 -4.62 7.24 14.16
CA ARG A 17 -5.67 8.20 13.82
C ARG A 17 -6.78 7.48 13.04
N PRO A 18 -8.05 7.58 13.48
CA PRO A 18 -9.15 7.03 12.70
C PRO A 18 -9.25 7.72 11.34
N LEU A 19 -9.83 7.02 10.38
CA LEU A 19 -10.08 7.60 9.06
C LEU A 19 -11.12 8.73 9.18
N THR A 20 -10.88 9.81 8.45
CA THR A 20 -11.91 10.85 8.28
C THR A 20 -13.07 10.30 7.46
N ALA A 21 -14.21 11.01 7.41
CA ALA A 21 -15.34 10.59 6.59
C ALA A 21 -14.95 10.45 5.11
N ALA A 22 -14.13 11.36 4.59
CA ALA A 22 -13.65 11.30 3.21
C ALA A 22 -12.73 10.09 3.00
N GLU A 23 -11.85 9.82 3.95
CA GLU A 23 -10.95 8.66 3.89
C GLU A 23 -11.71 7.35 4.01
N GLN A 24 -12.78 7.31 4.81
CA GLN A 24 -13.63 6.12 4.91
C GLN A 24 -14.34 5.84 3.58
N ARG A 25 -14.85 6.87 2.91
CA ARG A 25 -15.43 6.70 1.57
C ARG A 25 -14.41 6.18 0.58
N ARG A 26 -13.18 6.67 0.67
CA ARG A 26 -12.07 6.18 -0.15
C ARG A 26 -11.75 4.71 0.15
N PHE A 27 -11.71 4.35 1.41
CA PHE A 27 -11.54 2.96 1.87
C PHE A 27 -12.61 2.05 1.27
N ASP A 28 -13.88 2.48 1.35
CA ASP A 28 -15.01 1.69 0.84
C ASP A 28 -14.93 1.51 -0.68
N ALA A 29 -14.54 2.56 -1.40
CA ALA A 29 -14.31 2.46 -2.84
C ALA A 29 -13.14 1.53 -3.15
N GLY A 30 -12.08 1.61 -2.34
CA GLY A 30 -10.91 0.76 -2.46
C GLY A 30 -11.21 -0.72 -2.26
N LEU A 31 -12.11 -1.04 -1.34
CA LEU A 31 -12.57 -2.42 -1.14
C LEU A 31 -13.15 -3.00 -2.44
N ARG A 32 -13.99 -2.24 -3.12
CA ARG A 32 -14.59 -2.69 -4.38
C ARG A 32 -13.55 -2.90 -5.48
N ILE A 33 -12.58 -2.01 -5.58
CA ILE A 33 -11.49 -2.14 -6.55
C ILE A 33 -10.63 -3.36 -6.20
N TYR A 34 -10.32 -3.55 -4.93
CA TYR A 34 -9.56 -4.69 -4.47
C TYR A 34 -10.24 -6.01 -4.86
N GLN A 35 -11.53 -6.11 -4.59
CA GLN A 35 -12.32 -7.30 -4.93
C GLN A 35 -12.31 -7.60 -6.44
N SER A 36 -12.30 -6.56 -7.27
CA SER A 36 -12.35 -6.70 -8.72
C SER A 36 -10.99 -7.03 -9.36
N LEU A 37 -9.90 -6.46 -8.83
CA LEU A 37 -8.60 -6.51 -9.51
C LEU A 37 -7.51 -7.24 -8.73
N CYS A 38 -7.55 -7.21 -7.41
CA CYS A 38 -6.43 -7.65 -6.57
C CYS A 38 -6.69 -9.00 -5.91
N ALA A 39 -7.93 -9.25 -5.53
CA ALA A 39 -8.28 -10.43 -4.73
C ALA A 39 -8.04 -11.74 -5.48
N ALA A 40 -8.09 -11.73 -6.81
CA ALA A 40 -7.83 -12.94 -7.61
C ALA A 40 -6.46 -13.54 -7.32
N CYS A 41 -5.46 -12.69 -7.10
CA CYS A 41 -4.10 -13.13 -6.79
C CYS A 41 -3.79 -13.01 -5.29
N HIS A 42 -4.12 -11.88 -4.68
CA HIS A 42 -3.80 -11.60 -3.28
C HIS A 42 -4.80 -12.15 -2.28
N GLN A 43 -5.88 -12.73 -2.72
CA GLN A 43 -6.98 -13.29 -1.95
C GLN A 43 -7.80 -12.21 -1.19
N PRO A 44 -9.05 -12.52 -0.83
CA PRO A 44 -9.90 -11.56 -0.09
C PRO A 44 -9.33 -11.16 1.27
N ASP A 45 -8.55 -12.04 1.92
CA ASP A 45 -7.92 -11.77 3.19
C ASP A 45 -6.52 -11.13 3.07
N GLY A 46 -6.05 -10.85 1.86
CA GLY A 46 -4.75 -10.23 1.62
C GLY A 46 -3.54 -11.12 1.83
N ARG A 47 -3.74 -12.40 2.11
CA ARG A 47 -2.63 -13.32 2.46
C ARG A 47 -1.85 -13.83 1.26
N GLY A 48 -2.35 -13.58 0.05
CA GLY A 48 -1.69 -14.05 -1.16
C GLY A 48 -1.85 -15.54 -1.40
N GLN A 49 -1.08 -16.04 -2.34
CA GLN A 49 -1.05 -17.47 -2.70
C GLN A 49 0.38 -17.85 -3.04
N ASP A 50 0.82 -19.00 -2.53
CA ASP A 50 2.15 -19.52 -2.84
C ASP A 50 2.33 -19.66 -4.36
N GLY A 51 3.43 -19.13 -4.87
CA GLY A 51 3.77 -19.19 -6.28
C GLY A 51 2.99 -18.23 -7.18
N ILE A 52 2.04 -17.45 -6.64
CA ILE A 52 1.19 -16.54 -7.43
C ILE A 52 1.36 -15.09 -6.97
N ALA A 53 1.11 -14.83 -5.70
CA ALA A 53 1.20 -13.47 -5.15
C ALA A 53 1.60 -13.48 -3.69
N ALA A 54 2.41 -12.51 -3.31
CA ALA A 54 2.85 -12.36 -1.93
C ALA A 54 1.73 -11.87 -1.03
N THR A 55 1.86 -12.13 0.28
CA THR A 55 0.96 -11.55 1.27
C THR A 55 1.09 -10.03 1.31
N LEU A 56 -0.04 -9.36 1.55
CA LEU A 56 -0.07 -7.91 1.80
C LEU A 56 -0.08 -7.59 3.30
N LEU A 57 -0.30 -8.61 4.14
CA LEU A 57 -0.34 -8.44 5.60
C LEU A 57 1.08 -8.27 6.13
N GLY A 58 1.34 -7.16 6.80
CA GLY A 58 2.66 -6.84 7.33
C GLY A 58 3.73 -6.70 6.25
N ALA A 59 3.33 -6.57 4.99
CA ALA A 59 4.26 -6.50 3.89
C ALA A 59 5.05 -5.18 3.93
N ARG A 60 6.36 -5.29 3.83
CA ARG A 60 7.29 -4.16 3.96
C ARG A 60 6.90 -2.98 3.06
N TRP A 61 6.62 -3.26 1.80
CA TRP A 61 6.37 -2.20 0.83
C TRP A 61 4.93 -1.69 0.87
N ALA A 62 3.97 -2.56 1.16
CA ALA A 62 2.56 -2.16 1.27
C ALA A 62 2.33 -1.19 2.43
N THR A 63 3.09 -1.35 3.51
CA THR A 63 2.93 -0.54 4.73
C THR A 63 4.02 0.52 4.91
N ALA A 64 4.90 0.67 3.95
CA ALA A 64 5.94 1.70 3.93
C ALA A 64 5.32 3.11 3.76
N ALA A 65 6.17 4.14 3.62
CA ALA A 65 5.70 5.48 3.25
C ALA A 65 4.81 5.40 2.01
N ALA A 66 3.75 6.18 1.97
CA ALA A 66 2.64 6.02 1.01
C ALA A 66 3.07 5.96 -0.46
N ASP A 67 4.10 6.71 -0.86
CA ASP A 67 4.56 6.71 -2.24
C ASP A 67 5.22 5.40 -2.68
N VAL A 68 5.67 4.56 -1.74
CA VAL A 68 6.31 3.29 -2.08
C VAL A 68 5.32 2.31 -2.72
N PRO A 69 4.19 1.96 -2.07
CA PRO A 69 3.20 1.12 -2.75
C PRO A 69 2.57 1.81 -3.98
N VAL A 70 2.50 3.14 -4.01
CA VAL A 70 2.05 3.86 -5.20
C VAL A 70 2.96 3.55 -6.38
N ARG A 71 4.28 3.60 -6.20
CA ARG A 71 5.25 3.26 -7.26
C ARG A 71 5.05 1.85 -7.78
N ILE A 72 4.79 0.90 -6.89
CA ILE A 72 4.55 -0.49 -7.25
C ILE A 72 3.30 -0.64 -8.11
N LEU A 73 2.19 0.00 -7.72
CA LEU A 73 0.97 -0.05 -8.51
C LEU A 73 1.14 0.62 -9.87
N LEU A 74 1.86 1.72 -9.93
CA LEU A 74 2.06 2.44 -11.19
C LEU A 74 2.89 1.63 -12.20
N SER A 75 3.99 1.03 -11.77
CA SER A 75 4.98 0.42 -12.67
C SER A 75 5.09 -1.09 -12.56
N GLY A 76 4.43 -1.70 -11.57
CA GLY A 76 4.59 -3.12 -11.30
C GLY A 76 5.80 -3.43 -10.43
N LYS A 77 5.94 -4.69 -10.04
CA LYS A 77 7.05 -5.14 -9.20
C LYS A 77 7.45 -6.56 -9.53
N GLU A 78 8.75 -6.76 -9.69
CA GLU A 78 9.35 -8.09 -9.74
C GLU A 78 9.60 -8.58 -8.32
N GLY A 79 9.33 -9.85 -8.06
CA GLY A 79 9.55 -10.44 -6.76
C GLY A 79 9.82 -11.93 -6.85
N ARG A 80 10.03 -12.56 -5.69
CA ARG A 80 10.30 -14.00 -5.61
C ARG A 80 9.18 -14.84 -6.19
N VAL A 81 7.95 -14.34 -6.09
CA VAL A 81 6.74 -15.06 -6.46
C VAL A 81 6.43 -14.85 -7.95
N GLY A 82 6.95 -13.81 -8.55
CA GLY A 82 6.71 -13.46 -9.93
C GLY A 82 6.51 -11.97 -10.12
N LEU A 83 5.88 -11.61 -11.22
CA LEU A 83 5.67 -10.21 -11.59
C LEU A 83 4.28 -9.76 -11.19
N MET A 84 4.20 -8.70 -10.37
CA MET A 84 2.97 -7.96 -10.22
C MET A 84 2.88 -6.97 -11.39
N PRO A 85 1.81 -7.01 -12.18
CA PRO A 85 1.73 -6.16 -13.37
C PRO A 85 1.55 -4.68 -13.02
N PRO A 86 1.96 -3.77 -13.92
CA PRO A 86 1.69 -2.35 -13.74
C PRO A 86 0.21 -2.05 -13.95
N LEU A 87 -0.33 -1.14 -13.14
CA LEU A 87 -1.73 -0.73 -13.20
C LEU A 87 -1.87 0.78 -13.46
N GLY A 88 -0.77 1.48 -13.70
CA GLY A 88 -0.76 2.93 -13.84
C GLY A 88 -1.64 3.46 -14.97
N SER A 89 -1.72 2.72 -16.08
CA SER A 89 -2.57 3.12 -17.21
C SER A 89 -4.03 2.67 -17.06
N SER A 90 -4.30 1.75 -16.13
CA SER A 90 -5.63 1.18 -15.93
C SER A 90 -6.42 1.86 -14.81
N LEU A 91 -5.73 2.51 -13.88
CA LEU A 91 -6.34 3.12 -12.70
C LEU A 91 -6.04 4.62 -12.65
N THR A 92 -7.05 5.40 -12.26
CA THR A 92 -6.88 6.83 -12.00
C THR A 92 -6.14 7.06 -10.68
N ASP A 93 -5.70 8.29 -10.45
CA ASP A 93 -5.07 8.68 -9.19
C ASP A 93 -5.98 8.40 -8.00
N GLU A 94 -7.27 8.72 -8.11
CA GLU A 94 -8.25 8.45 -7.06
C GLU A 94 -8.44 6.95 -6.81
N GLN A 95 -8.47 6.16 -7.88
CA GLN A 95 -8.63 4.70 -7.74
C GLN A 95 -7.42 4.07 -7.07
N ILE A 96 -6.21 4.49 -7.42
CA ILE A 96 -4.99 4.00 -6.76
C ILE A 96 -4.98 4.42 -5.29
N ALA A 97 -5.31 5.67 -5.00
CA ALA A 97 -5.41 6.15 -3.62
C ALA A 97 -6.43 5.34 -2.82
N ALA A 98 -7.57 5.03 -3.43
CA ALA A 98 -8.64 4.26 -2.80
C ALA A 98 -8.20 2.84 -2.45
N VAL A 99 -7.67 2.10 -3.42
CA VAL A 99 -7.30 0.71 -3.20
C VAL A 99 -6.14 0.59 -2.20
N LEU A 100 -5.19 1.53 -2.23
CA LEU A 100 -4.08 1.53 -1.26
C LEU A 100 -4.55 1.92 0.14
N THR A 101 -5.48 2.85 0.26
CA THR A 101 -6.07 3.17 1.57
C THR A 101 -6.74 1.94 2.15
N TYR A 102 -7.47 1.18 1.34
CA TYR A 102 -8.08 -0.07 1.76
C TYR A 102 -7.02 -1.08 2.22
N ILE A 103 -6.03 -1.38 1.39
CA ILE A 103 -4.97 -2.36 1.71
C ILE A 103 -4.23 -1.99 2.99
N ARG A 104 -3.96 -0.71 3.18
CA ARG A 104 -3.15 -0.22 4.30
C ARG A 104 -3.92 -0.13 5.62
N ARG A 105 -5.25 -0.20 5.57
CA ARG A 105 -6.10 -0.02 6.76
C ARG A 105 -7.07 -1.18 7.03
N ASP A 106 -7.16 -2.16 6.15
CA ASP A 106 -7.94 -3.37 6.43
C ASP A 106 -7.06 -4.43 7.10
N TRP A 107 -7.66 -5.53 7.47
CA TRP A 107 -7.01 -6.70 8.11
C TRP A 107 -6.20 -6.36 9.35
N GLY A 108 -6.60 -5.33 10.10
CA GLY A 108 -5.89 -4.88 11.29
C GLY A 108 -4.66 -4.03 11.00
N GLN A 109 -4.40 -3.68 9.75
CA GLN A 109 -3.27 -2.83 9.39
C GLN A 109 -3.55 -1.36 9.71
N THR A 110 -2.51 -0.62 10.02
CA THR A 110 -2.60 0.72 10.60
C THR A 110 -1.77 1.78 9.88
N ALA A 111 -1.31 1.48 8.66
CA ALA A 111 -0.54 2.43 7.88
C ALA A 111 -1.40 3.62 7.43
N SER A 112 -0.79 4.74 7.12
CA SER A 112 -1.51 5.95 6.76
C SER A 112 -2.35 5.75 5.49
N PRO A 113 -3.52 6.41 5.38
CA PRO A 113 -4.27 6.44 4.13
C PRO A 113 -3.48 7.16 3.04
N VAL A 114 -3.83 6.92 1.79
CA VAL A 114 -3.15 7.49 0.63
C VAL A 114 -4.07 8.49 -0.05
N SER A 115 -3.54 9.67 -0.37
CA SER A 115 -4.30 10.71 -1.07
C SER A 115 -4.07 10.61 -2.59
N ALA A 116 -5.04 11.11 -3.36
CA ALA A 116 -4.88 11.23 -4.81
C ALA A 116 -3.72 12.17 -5.18
N GLY A 117 -3.46 13.18 -4.34
CA GLY A 117 -2.34 14.08 -4.53
C GLY A 117 -0.99 13.38 -4.48
N THR A 118 -0.83 12.45 -3.53
CA THR A 118 0.39 11.63 -3.45
C THR A 118 0.56 10.77 -4.70
N VAL A 119 -0.53 10.18 -5.20
CA VAL A 119 -0.48 9.37 -6.42
C VAL A 119 -0.09 10.24 -7.61
N LYS A 120 -0.72 11.40 -7.77
CA LYS A 120 -0.43 12.32 -8.88
C LYS A 120 1.02 12.77 -8.87
N ALA A 121 1.55 13.17 -7.71
CA ALA A 121 2.93 13.62 -7.57
C ALA A 121 3.91 12.48 -7.90
N THR A 122 3.64 11.28 -7.42
CA THR A 122 4.50 10.12 -7.67
C THR A 122 4.46 9.73 -9.15
N ARG A 123 3.28 9.74 -9.77
CA ARG A 123 3.12 9.47 -11.20
C ARG A 123 3.95 10.44 -12.04
N ALA A 124 3.93 11.72 -11.71
CA ALA A 124 4.73 12.72 -12.41
C ALA A 124 6.24 12.47 -12.21
N LEU A 125 6.62 12.12 -11.00
CA LEU A 125 8.03 11.89 -10.65
C LEU A 125 8.64 10.71 -11.40
N ILE A 126 7.87 9.67 -11.67
CA ILE A 126 8.36 8.45 -12.33
C ILE A 126 7.84 8.31 -13.77
N ALA A 127 7.39 9.39 -14.40
CA ALA A 127 6.73 9.35 -15.71
C ALA A 127 7.55 8.66 -16.80
N GLY A 128 8.88 8.72 -16.74
CA GLY A 128 9.75 8.08 -17.70
C GLY A 128 10.07 6.61 -17.43
N ARG A 129 9.54 6.06 -16.34
CA ARG A 129 9.86 4.68 -15.95
C ARG A 129 8.98 3.69 -16.70
N SER A 130 9.60 2.72 -17.37
CA SER A 130 8.89 1.70 -18.15
C SER A 130 9.08 0.28 -17.63
N ARG A 131 9.76 0.11 -16.52
CA ARG A 131 10.08 -1.22 -15.98
C ARG A 131 9.54 -1.38 -14.56
N PRO A 132 9.26 -2.64 -14.13
CA PRO A 132 8.84 -2.91 -12.76
C PRO A 132 9.91 -2.54 -11.74
N TRP A 133 9.48 -2.31 -10.51
CA TRP A 133 10.38 -2.08 -9.38
C TRP A 133 10.95 -3.40 -8.89
N THR A 134 12.19 -3.36 -8.40
CA THR A 134 12.83 -4.49 -7.72
C THR A 134 12.97 -4.18 -6.23
N ASP A 135 13.13 -5.22 -5.41
CA ASP A 135 13.40 -5.05 -3.98
C ASP A 135 14.65 -4.20 -3.73
N SER A 136 15.70 -4.40 -4.54
CA SER A 136 16.94 -3.63 -4.42
C SER A 136 16.71 -2.14 -4.65
N GLU A 137 15.93 -1.80 -5.67
CA GLU A 137 15.62 -0.39 -5.98
C GLU A 137 14.78 0.25 -4.86
N LEU A 138 13.78 -0.47 -4.36
CA LEU A 138 12.93 0.04 -3.28
C LEU A 138 13.71 0.19 -1.98
N THR A 139 14.60 -0.74 -1.69
CA THR A 139 15.47 -0.65 -0.52
C THR A 139 16.39 0.58 -0.62
N ALA A 140 17.01 0.81 -1.76
CA ALA A 140 17.84 1.98 -1.98
C ALA A 140 17.04 3.29 -1.83
N LEU A 141 15.83 3.32 -2.37
CA LEU A 141 14.93 4.47 -2.27
C LEU A 141 14.63 4.83 -0.81
N VAL A 142 14.25 3.84 -0.01
CA VAL A 142 13.91 4.04 1.40
C VAL A 142 15.15 4.42 2.21
N ASN A 143 16.28 3.76 1.99
CA ASN A 143 17.53 4.05 2.70
C ASN A 143 18.06 5.45 2.38
N GLY A 144 17.84 5.95 1.18
CA GLY A 144 18.28 7.28 0.79
C GLY A 144 17.50 8.43 1.45
N ARG A 145 16.44 8.12 2.19
CA ARG A 145 15.58 9.10 2.86
C ARG A 145 15.93 9.37 4.31
N LYS A 146 17.01 8.85 4.78
CA LYS A 146 17.44 9.04 6.17
C LYS A 146 17.84 10.49 6.46
#